data_81f637da75a5db37a516d6e1c1cf7081
#
_entry.id   81f637da75a5db37a516d6e1c1cf7081
#
_cell.length_a   1.000
_cell.length_b   1.000
_cell.length_c   1.000
_cell.angle_alpha   90.00
_cell.angle_beta   90.00
_cell.angle_gamma   90.00
#
_symmetry.space_group_name_H-M   'P 1'
#
loop_
_entity.id
_entity.type
_entity.pdbx_description
1 polymer ?
#
loop_
_entity_poly.entity_id
_entity_poly.type
_entity_poly.pdbx_seq_one_letter_code
_entity_poly.pdbx_strand_id
1 'polypeptide(L)'
;MNQLQSKINVRSEDFKTNQQAMQTLVTDLKQVAQRIALGGGENARQKHLARGKLLPRERIDQLIDVGTAFLEIGQLAAYNVYEDDVPAAGVIAGIGQVNGITCMIVANDATVKGGTYYPLTVKKHLRAQEIAEQNHLPCIYLVDSGGAYLPMQDEVFPDRDHFGRIFYNQARMSSLGIAQIAVVMGSCTAGGAYVPAMSDETIIVRNQGTIFLGGPPLVKAATGEVVSSEDLGGGDVHTRLSGVADHLAENDEHAIAIARNIVANLNKKPNELNKQIDEPLFDASELYGVVPSDARKPFDVREVIARIVDGSRFDEFKARFGSTLVTGFASLYGMPVGIIANNGILFSESAQKGAHFIELCTQRNIPLLFIQNITGFMVGRQYENEGIAKHGAKLVMAVATANVPKLTLIIGGSFGAGNYGMCGRAYSPRFLWTWPNSRISVMGGEQAASVLSTLKRDQIEQKGAQWSAQEEDEFKQPIREQYERQGHPYYASARLWDDGVIDPAQTRQVLGLSLAAAMNAPIQPTKFSVFRM
;
A
#
# COMPACT_ATOMS: atom_id res chain seq x y z
N MET A 1 -16.13 15.17 22.90
CA MET A 1 -15.87 15.50 21.47
C MET A 1 -17.15 16.04 20.87
N ASN A 2 -17.07 17.15 20.14
CA ASN A 2 -18.23 17.72 19.47
C ASN A 2 -18.59 16.92 18.23
N GLN A 3 -19.89 16.77 17.96
CA GLN A 3 -20.40 16.14 16.76
C GLN A 3 -20.30 17.10 15.57
N LEU A 4 -19.69 16.66 14.48
CA LEU A 4 -19.65 17.44 13.25
C LEU A 4 -21.04 17.52 12.62
N GLN A 5 -21.39 18.71 12.15
CA GLN A 5 -22.63 18.98 11.42
C GLN A 5 -22.29 19.05 9.93
N SER A 6 -22.96 18.26 9.09
CA SER A 6 -22.80 18.33 7.65
C SER A 6 -23.52 19.56 7.09
N LYS A 7 -22.86 20.26 6.17
CA LYS A 7 -23.44 21.35 5.38
C LYS A 7 -23.78 20.89 3.95
N ILE A 8 -23.51 19.63 3.64
CA ILE A 8 -23.76 19.05 2.32
C ILE A 8 -25.26 18.85 2.11
N ASN A 9 -25.76 19.37 0.99
CA ASN A 9 -27.11 19.05 0.53
C ASN A 9 -27.01 17.91 -0.51
N VAL A 10 -27.28 16.67 -0.08
CA VAL A 10 -27.23 15.47 -0.93
C VAL A 10 -28.24 15.49 -2.09
N ARG A 11 -29.19 16.45 -2.09
CA ARG A 11 -30.17 16.61 -3.17
C ARG A 11 -29.77 17.65 -4.19
N SER A 12 -28.69 18.40 -3.96
CA SER A 12 -28.21 19.42 -4.90
C SER A 12 -27.67 18.80 -6.20
N GLU A 13 -27.77 19.54 -7.28
CA GLU A 13 -27.24 19.10 -8.59
C GLU A 13 -25.71 18.96 -8.58
N ASP A 14 -25.00 19.82 -7.87
CA ASP A 14 -23.54 19.71 -7.68
C ASP A 14 -23.16 18.39 -6.99
N PHE A 15 -23.87 18.03 -5.91
CA PHE A 15 -23.63 16.76 -5.22
C PHE A 15 -23.86 15.56 -6.13
N LYS A 16 -25.00 15.54 -6.85
CA LYS A 16 -25.32 14.44 -7.78
C LYS A 16 -24.31 14.32 -8.92
N THR A 17 -23.85 15.45 -9.46
CA THR A 17 -22.82 15.48 -10.50
C THR A 17 -21.51 14.88 -9.99
N ASN A 18 -21.04 15.28 -8.80
CA ASN A 18 -19.86 14.72 -8.17
C ASN A 18 -20.02 13.23 -7.87
N GLN A 19 -21.17 12.85 -7.32
CA GLN A 19 -21.51 11.46 -7.03
C GLN A 19 -21.44 10.59 -8.28
N GLN A 20 -22.06 11.01 -9.38
CA GLN A 20 -22.05 10.28 -10.64
C GLN A 20 -20.62 10.14 -11.21
N ALA A 21 -19.82 11.20 -11.16
CA ALA A 21 -18.43 11.17 -11.61
C ALA A 21 -17.60 10.16 -10.78
N MET A 22 -17.70 10.21 -9.46
CA MET A 22 -16.98 9.29 -8.57
C MET A 22 -17.46 7.84 -8.75
N GLN A 23 -18.75 7.61 -8.88
CA GLN A 23 -19.31 6.27 -9.10
C GLN A 23 -18.80 5.65 -10.42
N THR A 24 -18.61 6.47 -11.46
CA THR A 24 -18.00 6.02 -12.72
C THR A 24 -16.57 5.52 -12.48
N LEU A 25 -15.75 6.28 -11.74
CA LEU A 25 -14.39 5.88 -11.39
C LEU A 25 -14.36 4.62 -10.53
N VAL A 26 -15.26 4.50 -9.56
CA VAL A 26 -15.36 3.33 -8.68
C VAL A 26 -15.81 2.09 -9.46
N THR A 27 -16.72 2.25 -10.42
CA THR A 27 -17.16 1.14 -11.28
C THR A 27 -16.02 0.63 -12.14
N ASP A 28 -15.25 1.52 -12.76
CA ASP A 28 -14.05 1.17 -13.51
C ASP A 28 -13.01 0.47 -12.64
N LEU A 29 -12.72 1.02 -11.46
CA LEU A 29 -11.81 0.39 -10.49
C LEU A 29 -12.23 -1.05 -10.15
N LYS A 30 -13.52 -1.28 -9.87
CA LYS A 30 -14.06 -2.61 -9.56
C LYS A 30 -13.90 -3.58 -10.73
N GLN A 31 -14.15 -3.13 -11.96
CA GLN A 31 -13.97 -3.95 -13.16
C GLN A 31 -12.50 -4.33 -13.38
N VAL A 32 -11.58 -3.38 -13.22
CA VAL A 32 -10.13 -3.64 -13.30
C VAL A 32 -9.69 -4.60 -12.21
N ALA A 33 -10.10 -4.37 -10.97
CA ALA A 33 -9.77 -5.23 -9.83
C ALA A 33 -10.31 -6.67 -10.00
N GLN A 34 -11.54 -6.83 -10.49
CA GLN A 34 -12.13 -8.15 -10.78
C GLN A 34 -11.35 -8.89 -11.87
N ARG A 35 -10.94 -8.20 -12.93
CA ARG A 35 -10.10 -8.80 -13.98
C ARG A 35 -8.75 -9.26 -13.43
N ILE A 36 -8.07 -8.42 -12.65
CA ILE A 36 -6.80 -8.74 -12.00
C ILE A 36 -6.95 -9.93 -11.04
N ALA A 37 -8.05 -10.00 -10.32
CA ALA A 37 -8.32 -11.08 -9.36
C ALA A 37 -8.42 -12.48 -10.00
N LEU A 38 -8.66 -12.57 -11.31
CA LEU A 38 -8.64 -13.82 -12.03
C LEU A 38 -7.23 -14.44 -12.12
N GLY A 39 -6.17 -13.64 -11.95
CA GLY A 39 -4.79 -14.11 -12.10
C GLY A 39 -4.42 -14.37 -13.55
N GLY A 40 -3.72 -15.47 -13.82
CA GLY A 40 -3.31 -15.87 -15.16
C GLY A 40 -4.46 -16.23 -16.08
N GLY A 41 -4.16 -16.38 -17.38
CA GLY A 41 -5.15 -16.71 -18.39
C GLY A 41 -5.85 -18.06 -18.12
N GLU A 42 -7.04 -18.23 -18.72
CA GLU A 42 -7.91 -19.41 -18.50
C GLU A 42 -7.17 -20.74 -18.62
N ASN A 43 -6.36 -20.91 -19.67
CA ASN A 43 -5.59 -22.15 -19.86
C ASN A 43 -4.59 -22.41 -18.72
N ALA A 44 -3.98 -21.36 -18.17
CA ALA A 44 -3.05 -21.50 -17.06
C ALA A 44 -3.79 -21.92 -15.78
N ARG A 45 -4.94 -21.32 -15.50
CA ARG A 45 -5.80 -21.67 -14.37
C ARG A 45 -6.28 -23.13 -14.46
N GLN A 46 -6.79 -23.54 -15.61
CA GLN A 46 -7.24 -24.93 -15.83
C GLN A 46 -6.12 -25.93 -15.63
N LYS A 47 -4.91 -25.68 -16.15
CA LYS A 47 -3.73 -26.53 -15.92
C LYS A 47 -3.33 -26.58 -14.44
N HIS A 48 -3.50 -25.49 -13.71
CA HIS A 48 -3.23 -25.42 -12.28
C HIS A 48 -4.22 -26.28 -11.49
N LEU A 49 -5.52 -26.10 -11.73
CA LEU A 49 -6.59 -26.88 -11.10
C LEU A 49 -6.52 -28.38 -11.45
N ALA A 50 -6.18 -28.73 -12.69
CA ALA A 50 -6.01 -30.13 -13.13
C ALA A 50 -4.90 -30.87 -12.36
N ARG A 51 -3.99 -30.18 -11.71
CA ARG A 51 -2.97 -30.74 -10.82
C ARG A 51 -3.45 -30.97 -9.39
N GLY A 52 -4.73 -30.69 -9.10
CA GLY A 52 -5.31 -30.81 -7.75
C GLY A 52 -4.91 -29.67 -6.82
N LYS A 53 -4.51 -28.51 -7.35
CA LYS A 53 -4.11 -27.34 -6.58
C LYS A 53 -5.26 -26.35 -6.46
N LEU A 54 -5.39 -25.70 -5.32
CA LEU A 54 -6.25 -24.53 -5.14
C LEU A 54 -5.65 -23.30 -5.83
N LEU A 55 -6.49 -22.40 -6.33
CA LEU A 55 -6.04 -21.08 -6.79
C LEU A 55 -5.51 -20.26 -5.61
N PRO A 56 -4.59 -19.29 -5.83
CA PRO A 56 -3.98 -18.54 -4.72
C PRO A 56 -4.99 -17.83 -3.83
N ARG A 57 -6.06 -17.29 -4.39
CA ARG A 57 -7.11 -16.61 -3.59
C ARG A 57 -7.93 -17.61 -2.78
N GLU A 58 -8.21 -18.80 -3.33
CA GLU A 58 -8.87 -19.87 -2.58
C GLU A 58 -8.01 -20.37 -1.41
N ARG A 59 -6.68 -20.45 -1.60
CA ARG A 59 -5.73 -20.75 -0.52
C ARG A 59 -5.80 -19.71 0.60
N ILE A 60 -5.86 -18.42 0.26
CA ILE A 60 -5.99 -17.34 1.24
C ILE A 60 -7.35 -17.40 1.94
N ASP A 61 -8.44 -17.57 1.20
CA ASP A 61 -9.80 -17.63 1.75
C ASP A 61 -9.97 -18.78 2.75
N GLN A 62 -9.31 -19.93 2.52
CA GLN A 62 -9.31 -21.04 3.46
C GLN A 62 -8.34 -20.85 4.64
N LEU A 63 -7.28 -20.05 4.47
CA LEU A 63 -6.30 -19.79 5.52
C LEU A 63 -6.82 -18.82 6.57
N ILE A 64 -7.51 -17.75 6.15
CA ILE A 64 -8.04 -16.74 7.07
C ILE A 64 -9.28 -17.22 7.81
N ASP A 65 -9.60 -16.57 8.91
CA ASP A 65 -10.76 -16.90 9.73
C ASP A 65 -12.06 -16.54 8.99
N VAL A 66 -13.02 -17.43 9.04
CA VAL A 66 -14.33 -17.26 8.37
C VAL A 66 -15.01 -15.97 8.87
N GLY A 67 -15.46 -15.15 7.92
CA GLY A 67 -16.15 -13.89 8.21
C GLY A 67 -15.22 -12.73 8.55
N THR A 68 -13.89 -12.92 8.49
CA THR A 68 -12.91 -11.83 8.63
C THR A 68 -12.52 -11.26 7.27
N ALA A 69 -12.09 -10.00 7.27
CA ALA A 69 -11.66 -9.34 6.04
C ALA A 69 -10.20 -9.69 5.69
N PHE A 70 -9.92 -9.75 4.39
CA PHE A 70 -8.56 -9.73 3.87
C PHE A 70 -8.24 -8.34 3.32
N LEU A 71 -7.30 -7.63 3.95
CA LEU A 71 -6.84 -6.31 3.52
C LEU A 71 -5.72 -6.50 2.49
N GLU A 72 -6.09 -6.62 1.23
CA GLU A 72 -5.13 -6.81 0.13
C GLU A 72 -4.35 -5.52 -0.13
N ILE A 73 -3.03 -5.64 -0.33
CA ILE A 73 -2.13 -4.54 -0.69
C ILE A 73 -1.64 -4.70 -2.14
N GLY A 74 -1.49 -3.56 -2.84
CA GLY A 74 -0.92 -3.54 -4.18
C GLY A 74 -1.68 -4.39 -5.20
N GLN A 75 -3.02 -4.41 -5.16
CA GLN A 75 -3.82 -5.21 -6.09
C GLN A 75 -3.57 -4.83 -7.56
N LEU A 76 -3.33 -3.55 -7.84
CA LEU A 76 -3.01 -3.04 -9.18
C LEU A 76 -1.52 -3.12 -9.55
N ALA A 77 -0.67 -3.71 -8.70
CA ALA A 77 0.77 -3.81 -8.99
C ALA A 77 1.03 -4.44 -10.36
N ALA A 78 1.95 -3.85 -11.12
CA ALA A 78 2.33 -4.20 -12.49
C ALA A 78 1.23 -3.97 -13.57
N TYR A 79 0.10 -3.37 -13.23
CA TYR A 79 -0.96 -3.10 -14.20
C TYR A 79 -0.46 -2.21 -15.35
N ASN A 80 -0.47 -2.72 -16.58
CA ASN A 80 0.02 -2.05 -17.79
C ASN A 80 1.46 -1.52 -17.69
N VAL A 81 2.34 -2.22 -16.98
CA VAL A 81 3.76 -1.82 -16.84
C VAL A 81 4.67 -2.60 -17.80
N TYR A 82 4.44 -3.88 -17.95
CA TYR A 82 5.22 -4.77 -18.80
C TYR A 82 4.51 -5.05 -20.13
N GLU A 83 5.23 -5.55 -21.11
CA GLU A 83 4.63 -6.09 -22.35
C GLU A 83 3.78 -7.34 -22.03
N ASP A 84 4.23 -8.14 -21.07
CA ASP A 84 3.48 -9.26 -20.52
C ASP A 84 2.38 -8.77 -19.57
N ASP A 85 1.24 -9.48 -19.57
CA ASP A 85 0.22 -9.29 -18.53
C ASP A 85 0.66 -10.02 -17.24
N VAL A 86 0.90 -9.25 -16.19
CA VAL A 86 1.37 -9.75 -14.88
C VAL A 86 0.44 -9.24 -13.78
N PRO A 87 -0.81 -9.73 -13.73
CA PRO A 87 -1.82 -9.24 -12.78
C PRO A 87 -1.35 -9.39 -11.34
N ALA A 88 -1.60 -8.36 -10.54
CA ALA A 88 -1.17 -8.22 -9.15
C ALA A 88 0.35 -8.43 -8.94
N ALA A 89 1.16 -8.21 -9.98
CA ALA A 89 2.59 -8.53 -10.03
C ALA A 89 2.90 -10.02 -9.77
N GLY A 90 2.00 -10.95 -10.09
CA GLY A 90 2.18 -12.40 -9.89
C GLY A 90 2.24 -12.86 -8.43
N VAL A 91 1.90 -11.98 -7.48
CA VAL A 91 1.87 -12.29 -6.04
C VAL A 91 0.72 -11.55 -5.35
N ILE A 92 -0.05 -12.26 -4.55
CA ILE A 92 -1.10 -11.66 -3.71
C ILE A 92 -0.51 -11.44 -2.34
N ALA A 93 -0.63 -10.23 -1.82
CA ALA A 93 -0.16 -9.90 -0.48
C ALA A 93 -1.22 -9.10 0.27
N GLY A 94 -1.35 -9.33 1.56
CA GLY A 94 -2.32 -8.63 2.39
C GLY A 94 -2.33 -9.12 3.83
N ILE A 95 -3.21 -8.52 4.60
CA ILE A 95 -3.37 -8.81 6.03
C ILE A 95 -4.68 -9.53 6.25
N GLY A 96 -4.64 -10.66 6.96
CA GLY A 96 -5.79 -11.44 7.37
C GLY A 96 -5.65 -11.96 8.79
N GLN A 97 -6.75 -12.38 9.38
CA GLN A 97 -6.73 -13.05 10.68
C GLN A 97 -6.65 -14.57 10.49
N VAL A 98 -5.75 -15.21 11.23
CA VAL A 98 -5.59 -16.66 11.27
C VAL A 98 -5.61 -17.09 12.74
N ASN A 99 -6.61 -17.85 13.14
CA ASN A 99 -6.87 -18.19 14.54
C ASN A 99 -6.86 -16.95 15.48
N GLY A 100 -7.50 -15.86 15.05
CA GLY A 100 -7.57 -14.60 15.77
C GLY A 100 -6.30 -13.77 15.76
N ILE A 101 -5.21 -14.26 15.16
CA ILE A 101 -3.94 -13.53 15.07
C ILE A 101 -3.86 -12.80 13.73
N THR A 102 -3.54 -11.51 13.77
CA THR A 102 -3.33 -10.70 12.55
C THR A 102 -2.00 -11.08 11.91
N CYS A 103 -2.03 -11.59 10.69
CA CYS A 103 -0.88 -12.07 9.94
C CYS A 103 -0.72 -11.33 8.61
N MET A 104 0.54 -11.18 8.16
CA MET A 104 0.85 -10.86 6.78
C MET A 104 0.86 -12.15 5.96
N ILE A 105 0.12 -12.19 4.86
CA ILE A 105 0.02 -13.34 3.97
C ILE A 105 0.59 -12.93 2.61
N VAL A 106 1.51 -13.74 2.07
CA VAL A 106 2.13 -13.55 0.75
C VAL A 106 1.97 -14.84 -0.04
N ALA A 107 1.18 -14.82 -1.11
CA ALA A 107 0.87 -15.98 -1.91
C ALA A 107 1.34 -15.79 -3.36
N ASN A 108 2.22 -16.66 -3.85
CA ASN A 108 2.60 -16.67 -5.26
C ASN A 108 1.42 -17.11 -6.13
N ASP A 109 1.25 -16.47 -7.28
CA ASP A 109 0.30 -16.91 -8.29
C ASP A 109 1.03 -17.65 -9.43
N ALA A 110 1.09 -18.98 -9.33
CA ALA A 110 1.73 -19.80 -10.35
C ALA A 110 0.97 -19.81 -11.69
N THR A 111 -0.26 -19.31 -11.74
CA THR A 111 -1.00 -19.12 -12.99
C THR A 111 -0.49 -17.93 -13.79
N VAL A 112 0.21 -17.01 -13.13
CA VAL A 112 0.86 -15.82 -13.71
C VAL A 112 2.33 -16.14 -13.96
N LYS A 113 2.69 -16.43 -15.21
CA LYS A 113 4.09 -16.72 -15.61
C LYS A 113 4.81 -17.75 -14.72
N GLY A 114 4.08 -18.76 -14.23
CA GLY A 114 4.65 -19.79 -13.37
C GLY A 114 5.08 -19.32 -11.98
N GLY A 115 4.55 -18.22 -11.47
CA GLY A 115 4.96 -17.63 -10.19
C GLY A 115 6.34 -16.99 -10.23
N THR A 116 6.83 -16.61 -11.42
CA THR A 116 8.14 -15.99 -11.61
C THR A 116 8.16 -14.55 -11.09
N TYR A 117 9.26 -14.17 -10.45
CA TYR A 117 9.44 -12.83 -9.87
C TYR A 117 9.94 -11.83 -10.91
N TYR A 118 9.08 -10.90 -11.30
CA TYR A 118 9.40 -9.66 -12.01
C TYR A 118 9.93 -8.59 -11.03
N PRO A 119 10.49 -7.46 -11.50
CA PRO A 119 10.93 -6.38 -10.60
C PRO A 119 9.84 -5.90 -9.64
N LEU A 120 8.60 -5.73 -10.12
CA LEU A 120 7.47 -5.31 -9.26
C LEU A 120 6.95 -6.43 -8.37
N THR A 121 7.15 -7.71 -8.71
CA THR A 121 6.89 -8.83 -7.78
C THR A 121 7.79 -8.73 -6.56
N VAL A 122 9.10 -8.51 -6.79
CA VAL A 122 10.07 -8.29 -5.71
C VAL A 122 9.68 -7.08 -4.86
N LYS A 123 9.40 -5.94 -5.49
CA LYS A 123 9.01 -4.71 -4.78
C LYS A 123 7.77 -4.90 -3.92
N LYS A 124 6.77 -5.64 -4.42
CA LYS A 124 5.54 -5.94 -3.67
C LYS A 124 5.81 -6.86 -2.48
N HIS A 125 6.61 -7.90 -2.66
CA HIS A 125 7.01 -8.79 -1.57
C HIS A 125 7.78 -8.03 -0.49
N LEU A 126 8.74 -7.18 -0.87
CA LEU A 126 9.48 -6.33 0.07
C LEU A 126 8.55 -5.38 0.81
N ARG A 127 7.54 -4.80 0.14
CA ARG A 127 6.56 -3.94 0.82
C ARG A 127 5.71 -4.73 1.84
N ALA A 128 5.31 -5.94 1.51
CA ALA A 128 4.60 -6.81 2.45
C ALA A 128 5.46 -7.10 3.70
N GLN A 129 6.74 -7.42 3.52
CA GLN A 129 7.67 -7.64 4.62
C GLN A 129 7.92 -6.36 5.43
N GLU A 130 8.04 -5.19 4.80
CA GLU A 130 8.15 -3.91 5.50
C GLU A 130 6.93 -3.64 6.40
N ILE A 131 5.72 -3.87 5.89
CA ILE A 131 4.50 -3.75 6.68
C ILE A 131 4.51 -4.76 7.84
N ALA A 132 4.92 -5.99 7.59
CA ALA A 132 4.99 -7.03 8.61
C ALA A 132 6.00 -6.68 9.72
N GLU A 133 7.20 -6.23 9.36
CA GLU A 133 8.23 -5.82 10.31
C GLU A 133 7.76 -4.63 11.16
N GLN A 134 7.27 -3.58 10.52
CA GLN A 134 6.81 -2.36 11.21
C GLN A 134 5.64 -2.60 12.17
N ASN A 135 4.80 -3.59 11.88
CA ASN A 135 3.60 -3.89 12.65
C ASN A 135 3.68 -5.21 13.45
N HIS A 136 4.84 -5.86 13.47
CA HIS A 136 5.11 -7.13 14.16
C HIS A 136 4.12 -8.24 13.79
N LEU A 137 3.77 -8.34 12.50
CA LEU A 137 2.84 -9.34 11.99
C LEU A 137 3.58 -10.63 11.62
N PRO A 138 3.20 -11.80 12.13
CA PRO A 138 3.67 -13.09 11.61
C PRO A 138 3.47 -13.15 10.09
N CYS A 139 4.46 -13.68 9.37
CA CYS A 139 4.40 -13.84 7.92
C CYS A 139 4.07 -15.28 7.55
N ILE A 140 3.11 -15.46 6.65
CA ILE A 140 2.76 -16.75 6.06
C ILE A 140 3.00 -16.64 4.56
N TYR A 141 3.95 -17.43 4.04
CA TYR A 141 4.31 -17.50 2.63
C TYR A 141 3.70 -18.74 2.00
N LEU A 142 2.73 -18.57 1.10
CA LEU A 142 2.16 -19.65 0.29
C LEU A 142 2.97 -19.73 -1.00
N VAL A 143 3.97 -20.64 -1.03
CA VAL A 143 5.03 -20.64 -2.04
C VAL A 143 4.66 -21.55 -3.20
N ASP A 144 4.65 -20.98 -4.41
CA ASP A 144 4.48 -21.68 -5.68
C ASP A 144 5.16 -20.85 -6.78
N SER A 145 6.50 -20.84 -6.81
CA SER A 145 7.31 -19.88 -7.57
C SER A 145 8.34 -20.56 -8.47
N GLY A 146 8.43 -20.07 -9.70
CA GLY A 146 9.49 -20.42 -10.65
C GLY A 146 10.83 -19.70 -10.42
N GLY A 147 10.96 -18.85 -9.38
CA GLY A 147 12.18 -18.08 -9.12
C GLY A 147 12.23 -16.74 -9.85
N ALA A 148 13.42 -16.18 -10.06
CA ALA A 148 13.61 -14.88 -10.71
C ALA A 148 13.32 -14.92 -12.22
N TYR A 149 12.73 -13.84 -12.74
CA TYR A 149 12.51 -13.68 -14.18
C TYR A 149 13.84 -13.36 -14.89
N LEU A 150 14.44 -14.36 -15.51
CA LEU A 150 15.78 -14.27 -16.07
C LEU A 150 15.98 -13.17 -17.13
N PRO A 151 15.01 -12.89 -18.03
CA PRO A 151 15.18 -11.80 -19.01
C PRO A 151 15.37 -10.41 -18.39
N MET A 152 14.95 -10.20 -17.13
CA MET A 152 15.13 -8.95 -16.38
C MET A 152 15.98 -9.14 -15.12
N GLN A 153 16.97 -10.05 -15.18
CA GLN A 153 17.74 -10.44 -14.00
C GLN A 153 18.51 -9.27 -13.38
N ASP A 154 18.91 -8.30 -14.16
CA ASP A 154 19.59 -7.06 -13.75
C ASP A 154 18.70 -6.12 -12.92
N GLU A 155 17.39 -6.18 -13.11
CA GLU A 155 16.40 -5.44 -12.31
C GLU A 155 15.79 -6.26 -11.16
N VAL A 156 16.17 -7.54 -11.04
CA VAL A 156 15.62 -8.46 -10.02
C VAL A 156 16.68 -8.90 -9.00
N PHE A 157 17.95 -9.04 -9.39
CA PHE A 157 18.95 -9.75 -8.60
C PHE A 157 19.99 -8.86 -7.89
N PRO A 158 20.72 -7.91 -8.56
CA PRO A 158 22.01 -7.45 -8.06
C PRO A 158 21.96 -6.34 -7.02
N ASP A 159 20.86 -5.57 -6.91
CA ASP A 159 20.80 -4.39 -6.06
C ASP A 159 20.28 -4.69 -4.65
N ARG A 160 20.41 -3.70 -3.76
CA ARG A 160 20.05 -3.79 -2.34
C ARG A 160 18.60 -4.21 -2.12
N ASP A 161 17.67 -3.61 -2.84
CA ASP A 161 16.22 -3.84 -2.68
C ASP A 161 15.69 -4.78 -3.79
N HIS A 162 16.50 -5.75 -4.19
CA HIS A 162 16.18 -6.83 -5.10
C HIS A 162 15.89 -8.15 -4.36
N PHE A 163 15.87 -9.24 -5.08
CA PHE A 163 15.41 -10.55 -4.61
C PHE A 163 16.11 -11.01 -3.31
N GLY A 164 17.41 -10.78 -3.19
CA GLY A 164 18.18 -11.13 -1.99
C GLY A 164 17.71 -10.41 -0.72
N ARG A 165 17.09 -9.24 -0.85
CA ARG A 165 16.55 -8.49 0.29
C ARG A 165 15.39 -9.20 0.97
N ILE A 166 14.63 -10.02 0.25
CA ILE A 166 13.54 -10.84 0.80
C ILE A 166 14.09 -11.74 1.91
N PHE A 167 15.21 -12.42 1.65
CA PHE A 167 15.83 -13.36 2.59
C PHE A 167 16.48 -12.64 3.77
N TYR A 168 17.14 -11.52 3.51
CA TYR A 168 17.67 -10.66 4.56
C TYR A 168 16.57 -10.21 5.53
N ASN A 169 15.44 -9.73 5.01
CA ASN A 169 14.30 -9.31 5.81
C ASN A 169 13.71 -10.47 6.62
N GLN A 170 13.60 -11.66 6.01
CA GLN A 170 13.11 -12.87 6.67
C GLN A 170 13.94 -13.22 7.91
N ALA A 171 15.28 -13.27 7.76
CA ALA A 171 16.18 -13.53 8.87
C ALA A 171 16.09 -12.47 9.98
N ARG A 172 15.99 -11.18 9.58
CA ARG A 172 15.84 -10.09 10.54
C ARG A 172 14.52 -10.15 11.30
N MET A 173 13.42 -10.36 10.60
CA MET A 173 12.09 -10.45 11.22
C MET A 173 12.04 -11.62 12.22
N SER A 174 12.57 -12.80 11.84
CA SER A 174 12.68 -13.93 12.74
C SER A 174 13.49 -13.55 14.01
N SER A 175 14.62 -12.86 13.85
CA SER A 175 15.43 -12.40 15.00
C SER A 175 14.72 -11.40 15.90
N LEU A 176 13.68 -10.72 15.41
CA LEU A 176 12.82 -9.82 16.18
C LEU A 176 11.60 -10.52 16.80
N GLY A 177 11.52 -11.85 16.68
CA GLY A 177 10.38 -12.64 17.16
C GLY A 177 9.12 -12.51 16.31
N ILE A 178 9.27 -12.08 15.04
CA ILE A 178 8.21 -12.05 14.06
C ILE A 178 8.25 -13.36 13.29
N ALA A 179 7.34 -14.27 13.60
CA ALA A 179 7.35 -15.63 13.05
C ALA A 179 7.26 -15.64 11.52
N GLN A 180 8.06 -16.52 10.91
CA GLN A 180 8.15 -16.74 9.48
C GLN A 180 7.70 -18.18 9.18
N ILE A 181 6.58 -18.35 8.47
CA ILE A 181 5.97 -19.66 8.19
C ILE A 181 5.89 -19.82 6.68
N ALA A 182 6.47 -20.87 6.12
CA ALA A 182 6.37 -21.18 4.71
C ALA A 182 5.50 -22.42 4.46
N VAL A 183 4.67 -22.36 3.42
CA VAL A 183 3.84 -23.45 2.94
C VAL A 183 4.18 -23.68 1.47
N VAL A 184 4.95 -24.72 1.18
CA VAL A 184 5.41 -25.04 -0.17
C VAL A 184 4.37 -25.88 -0.88
N MET A 185 3.59 -25.22 -1.73
CA MET A 185 2.42 -25.77 -2.43
C MET A 185 2.69 -25.98 -3.94
N GLY A 186 3.93 -25.82 -4.34
CA GLY A 186 4.40 -25.98 -5.71
C GLY A 186 5.90 -25.85 -5.83
N SER A 187 6.37 -25.43 -6.99
CA SER A 187 7.79 -25.28 -7.26
C SER A 187 8.41 -24.21 -6.36
N CYS A 188 9.62 -24.47 -5.88
CA CYS A 188 10.44 -23.55 -5.14
C CYS A 188 11.90 -23.75 -5.56
N THR A 189 12.32 -23.02 -6.60
CA THR A 189 13.58 -23.29 -7.31
C THR A 189 14.55 -22.12 -7.18
N ALA A 190 15.84 -22.44 -7.20
CA ALA A 190 16.97 -21.50 -7.15
C ALA A 190 16.90 -20.59 -5.91
N GLY A 191 17.01 -19.27 -6.09
CA GLY A 191 16.91 -18.30 -4.98
C GLY A 191 15.60 -18.42 -4.20
N GLY A 192 14.49 -18.79 -4.84
CA GLY A 192 13.20 -19.01 -4.18
C GLY A 192 13.22 -20.10 -3.11
N ALA A 193 14.14 -21.08 -3.21
CA ALA A 193 14.30 -22.14 -2.23
C ALA A 193 14.68 -21.62 -0.82
N TYR A 194 15.22 -20.41 -0.72
CA TYR A 194 15.55 -19.79 0.56
C TYR A 194 14.32 -19.31 1.33
N VAL A 195 13.19 -19.02 0.68
CA VAL A 195 11.96 -18.63 1.41
C VAL A 195 11.57 -19.72 2.41
N PRO A 196 11.34 -20.99 2.03
CA PRO A 196 11.07 -22.05 3.00
C PRO A 196 12.29 -22.41 3.86
N ALA A 197 13.49 -22.45 3.30
CA ALA A 197 14.68 -22.88 4.05
C ALA A 197 15.09 -21.90 5.17
N MET A 198 14.64 -20.66 5.12
CA MET A 198 14.89 -19.61 6.13
C MET A 198 13.66 -19.28 6.96
N SER A 199 12.53 -19.94 6.77
CA SER A 199 11.36 -19.81 7.63
C SER A 199 11.58 -20.53 8.97
N ASP A 200 10.88 -20.08 10.01
CA ASP A 200 10.96 -20.70 11.33
C ASP A 200 10.31 -22.09 11.33
N GLU A 201 9.22 -22.24 10.56
CA GLU A 201 8.57 -23.53 10.29
C GLU A 201 8.15 -23.62 8.82
N THR A 202 8.36 -24.80 8.22
CA THR A 202 8.09 -25.05 6.81
C THR A 202 7.23 -26.28 6.62
N ILE A 203 6.15 -26.12 5.85
CA ILE A 203 5.23 -27.15 5.42
C ILE A 203 5.47 -27.43 3.94
N ILE A 204 5.46 -28.67 3.51
CA ILE A 204 5.56 -29.05 2.09
C ILE A 204 4.43 -30.01 1.71
N VAL A 205 3.80 -29.78 0.55
CA VAL A 205 2.73 -30.64 0.03
C VAL A 205 3.34 -31.79 -0.77
N ARG A 206 3.00 -33.01 -0.42
CA ARG A 206 3.43 -34.25 -1.09
C ARG A 206 3.11 -34.23 -2.59
N ASN A 207 4.06 -34.66 -3.43
CA ASN A 207 3.92 -34.76 -4.89
C ASN A 207 3.56 -33.43 -5.61
N GLN A 208 3.60 -32.29 -4.91
CA GLN A 208 3.33 -30.97 -5.47
C GLN A 208 4.44 -29.98 -5.12
N GLY A 209 4.80 -29.91 -3.84
CA GLY A 209 5.85 -29.03 -3.35
C GLY A 209 7.23 -29.60 -3.67
N THR A 210 8.13 -28.74 -4.17
CA THR A 210 9.54 -29.09 -4.37
C THR A 210 10.43 -27.93 -3.94
N ILE A 211 11.55 -28.26 -3.29
CA ILE A 211 12.56 -27.28 -2.87
C ILE A 211 13.93 -27.76 -3.36
N PHE A 212 14.57 -27.00 -4.24
CA PHE A 212 15.95 -27.28 -4.64
C PHE A 212 16.65 -26.04 -5.21
N LEU A 213 17.96 -25.92 -4.98
CA LEU A 213 18.77 -24.84 -5.55
C LEU A 213 18.99 -25.02 -7.05
N GLY A 214 19.12 -26.25 -7.50
CA GLY A 214 19.23 -26.61 -8.90
C GLY A 214 18.25 -27.73 -9.25
N GLY A 215 17.32 -27.47 -10.16
CA GLY A 215 16.34 -28.44 -10.59
C GLY A 215 16.94 -29.61 -11.42
N PRO A 216 16.16 -30.68 -11.71
CA PRO A 216 16.62 -31.84 -12.42
C PRO A 216 17.40 -31.60 -13.74
N PRO A 217 17.00 -30.59 -14.57
CA PRO A 217 17.78 -30.25 -15.77
C PRO A 217 19.20 -29.77 -15.48
N LEU A 218 19.36 -28.96 -14.41
CA LEU A 218 20.66 -28.44 -14.00
C LEU A 218 21.54 -29.57 -13.41
N VAL A 219 20.96 -30.43 -12.57
CA VAL A 219 21.64 -31.60 -12.01
C VAL A 219 22.15 -32.49 -13.14
N LYS A 220 21.30 -32.82 -14.13
CA LYS A 220 21.69 -33.60 -15.30
C LYS A 220 22.84 -32.95 -16.10
N ALA A 221 22.77 -31.63 -16.30
CA ALA A 221 23.81 -30.91 -17.05
C ALA A 221 25.15 -30.86 -16.28
N ALA A 222 25.11 -30.75 -14.95
CA ALA A 222 26.28 -30.60 -14.11
C ALA A 222 26.96 -31.93 -13.76
N THR A 223 26.17 -33.00 -13.51
CA THR A 223 26.66 -34.29 -12.96
C THR A 223 26.39 -35.47 -13.86
N GLY A 224 25.52 -35.33 -14.86
CA GLY A 224 25.01 -36.43 -15.68
C GLY A 224 23.91 -37.27 -15.00
N GLU A 225 23.59 -37.01 -13.76
CA GLU A 225 22.55 -37.73 -13.00
C GLU A 225 21.16 -37.41 -13.53
N VAL A 226 20.34 -38.43 -13.68
CA VAL A 226 18.91 -38.31 -14.05
C VAL A 226 18.08 -38.61 -12.81
N VAL A 227 17.44 -37.59 -12.29
CA VAL A 227 16.65 -37.63 -11.05
C VAL A 227 15.29 -36.95 -11.28
N SER A 228 14.22 -37.50 -10.64
CA SER A 228 12.91 -36.84 -10.65
C SER A 228 12.90 -35.62 -9.71
N SER A 229 11.96 -34.69 -9.91
CA SER A 229 11.79 -33.54 -8.99
C SER A 229 11.44 -34.00 -7.58
N GLU A 230 10.63 -35.07 -7.43
CA GLU A 230 10.24 -35.58 -6.12
C GLU A 230 11.41 -36.27 -5.40
N ASP A 231 12.24 -37.06 -6.12
CA ASP A 231 13.41 -37.69 -5.54
C ASP A 231 14.55 -36.70 -5.24
N LEU A 232 14.62 -35.56 -5.97
CA LEU A 232 15.63 -34.54 -5.76
C LEU A 232 15.29 -33.63 -4.57
N GLY A 233 14.03 -33.21 -4.46
CA GLY A 233 13.65 -32.22 -3.48
C GLY A 233 12.15 -32.16 -3.20
N GLY A 234 11.48 -33.29 -3.21
CA GLY A 234 10.07 -33.41 -2.86
C GLY A 234 9.81 -33.52 -1.36
N GLY A 235 8.55 -33.67 -1.01
CA GLY A 235 8.08 -33.61 0.38
C GLY A 235 8.70 -34.68 1.27
N ASP A 236 8.80 -35.94 0.79
CA ASP A 236 9.36 -37.04 1.57
C ASP A 236 10.88 -36.86 1.81
N VAL A 237 11.60 -36.34 0.82
CA VAL A 237 13.02 -36.03 0.94
C VAL A 237 13.26 -34.97 2.04
N HIS A 238 12.51 -33.90 1.98
CA HIS A 238 12.75 -32.73 2.86
C HIS A 238 12.22 -32.91 4.29
N THR A 239 11.19 -33.70 4.49
CA THR A 239 10.64 -33.96 5.84
C THR A 239 11.32 -35.12 6.55
N ARG A 240 12.01 -36.02 5.82
CA ARG A 240 12.60 -37.25 6.41
C ARG A 240 14.12 -37.31 6.31
N LEU A 241 14.71 -36.86 5.20
CA LEU A 241 16.14 -37.01 4.96
C LEU A 241 16.95 -35.75 5.20
N SER A 242 16.54 -34.62 4.62
CA SER A 242 17.31 -33.36 4.70
C SER A 242 16.91 -32.48 5.87
N GLY A 243 15.67 -32.58 6.37
CA GLY A 243 15.15 -31.71 7.42
C GLY A 243 14.93 -30.25 7.01
N VAL A 244 14.83 -29.97 5.71
CA VAL A 244 14.53 -28.61 5.20
C VAL A 244 13.07 -28.24 5.45
N ALA A 245 12.16 -29.22 5.47
CA ALA A 245 10.76 -29.00 5.82
C ALA A 245 10.42 -29.79 7.10
N ASP A 246 9.54 -29.23 7.93
CA ASP A 246 9.16 -29.76 9.23
C ASP A 246 7.89 -30.60 9.16
N HIS A 247 6.99 -30.26 8.24
CA HIS A 247 5.66 -30.89 8.11
C HIS A 247 5.36 -31.33 6.70
N LEU A 248 4.87 -32.57 6.55
CA LEU A 248 4.40 -33.12 5.29
C LEU A 248 2.87 -33.03 5.24
N ALA A 249 2.34 -32.35 4.22
CA ALA A 249 0.91 -32.28 3.96
C ALA A 249 0.52 -33.13 2.75
N GLU A 250 -0.68 -33.68 2.75
CA GLU A 250 -1.17 -34.53 1.64
C GLU A 250 -1.72 -33.73 0.47
N ASN A 251 -2.24 -32.51 0.72
CA ASN A 251 -2.81 -31.58 -0.26
C ASN A 251 -2.81 -30.14 0.28
N ASP A 252 -3.32 -29.20 -0.52
CA ASP A 252 -3.37 -27.77 -0.16
C ASP A 252 -4.19 -27.53 1.12
N GLU A 253 -5.35 -28.17 1.26
CA GLU A 253 -6.23 -28.02 2.43
C GLU A 253 -5.56 -28.52 3.71
N HIS A 254 -4.87 -29.66 3.65
CA HIS A 254 -4.11 -30.18 4.80
C HIS A 254 -2.96 -29.25 5.17
N ALA A 255 -2.25 -28.69 4.18
CA ALA A 255 -1.17 -27.75 4.41
C ALA A 255 -1.68 -26.46 5.10
N ILE A 256 -2.82 -25.96 4.67
CA ILE A 256 -3.48 -24.79 5.29
C ILE A 256 -3.88 -25.10 6.74
N ALA A 257 -4.44 -26.28 7.01
CA ALA A 257 -4.78 -26.69 8.37
C ALA A 257 -3.55 -26.76 9.29
N ILE A 258 -2.42 -27.28 8.80
CA ILE A 258 -1.15 -27.28 9.55
C ILE A 258 -0.67 -25.84 9.80
N ALA A 259 -0.71 -24.97 8.79
CA ALA A 259 -0.32 -23.56 8.93
C ALA A 259 -1.16 -22.84 9.99
N ARG A 260 -2.47 -23.06 10.00
CA ARG A 260 -3.37 -22.53 11.03
C ARG A 260 -3.01 -23.03 12.43
N ASN A 261 -2.64 -24.30 12.57
CA ASN A 261 -2.20 -24.87 13.85
C ASN A 261 -0.86 -24.26 14.31
N ILE A 262 0.08 -24.03 13.41
CA ILE A 262 1.34 -23.33 13.74
C ILE A 262 1.04 -21.93 14.29
N VAL A 263 0.15 -21.17 13.61
CA VAL A 263 -0.24 -19.83 14.09
C VAL A 263 -0.89 -19.89 15.48
N ALA A 264 -1.74 -20.88 15.76
CA ALA A 264 -2.36 -21.06 17.07
C ALA A 264 -1.29 -21.31 18.18
N ASN A 265 -0.15 -21.90 17.82
CA ASN A 265 0.94 -22.22 18.75
C ASN A 265 1.94 -21.05 18.95
N LEU A 266 1.78 -19.92 18.28
CA LEU A 266 2.71 -18.78 18.41
C LEU A 266 2.68 -18.08 19.79
N ASN A 267 1.79 -18.51 20.68
CA ASN A 267 1.59 -17.90 22.01
C ASN A 267 1.34 -16.38 21.95
N LYS A 268 0.70 -15.93 20.89
CA LYS A 268 0.24 -14.54 20.73
C LYS A 268 -1.21 -14.43 21.19
N LYS A 269 -1.55 -13.32 21.82
CA LYS A 269 -2.94 -13.02 22.18
C LYS A 269 -3.61 -12.34 20.99
N PRO A 270 -4.88 -12.66 20.70
CA PRO A 270 -5.70 -11.89 19.76
C PRO A 270 -5.74 -10.42 20.17
N ASN A 271 -5.77 -9.55 19.19
CA ASN A 271 -5.90 -8.12 19.44
C ASN A 271 -7.37 -7.85 19.84
N GLU A 272 -7.65 -7.81 21.14
CA GLU A 272 -9.00 -7.54 21.63
C GLU A 272 -9.36 -6.06 21.42
N LEU A 273 -10.05 -5.78 20.34
CA LEU A 273 -10.70 -4.48 20.10
C LEU A 273 -12.02 -4.43 20.89
N ASN A 274 -11.92 -4.49 22.22
CA ASN A 274 -13.08 -4.45 23.11
C ASN A 274 -13.50 -3.00 23.38
N LYS A 275 -13.95 -2.29 22.34
CA LYS A 275 -14.40 -0.91 22.48
C LYS A 275 -15.79 -0.74 21.88
N GLN A 276 -16.58 0.12 22.51
CA GLN A 276 -17.85 0.54 21.95
C GLN A 276 -17.59 1.20 20.60
N ILE A 277 -18.09 0.61 19.54
CA ILE A 277 -18.00 1.11 18.19
C ILE A 277 -19.29 1.87 17.90
N ASP A 278 -19.17 3.15 17.57
CA ASP A 278 -20.28 3.98 17.14
C ASP A 278 -20.15 4.25 15.64
N GLU A 279 -21.19 3.91 14.88
CA GLU A 279 -21.18 4.22 13.45
C GLU A 279 -21.25 5.74 13.21
N PRO A 280 -20.66 6.25 12.11
CA PRO A 280 -20.84 7.64 11.69
C PRO A 280 -22.33 7.97 11.50
N LEU A 281 -22.68 9.24 11.71
CA LEU A 281 -24.06 9.71 11.52
C LEU A 281 -24.47 9.82 10.04
N PHE A 282 -23.49 9.87 9.14
CA PHE A 282 -23.70 10.06 7.71
C PHE A 282 -23.28 8.81 6.95
N ASP A 283 -24.05 8.48 5.91
CA ASP A 283 -23.81 7.29 5.10
C ASP A 283 -22.47 7.36 4.37
N ALA A 284 -21.71 6.27 4.36
CA ALA A 284 -20.42 6.19 3.69
C ALA A 284 -20.50 6.45 2.17
N SER A 285 -21.63 6.12 1.53
CA SER A 285 -21.84 6.36 0.10
C SER A 285 -21.94 7.85 -0.26
N GLU A 286 -22.23 8.71 0.72
CA GLU A 286 -22.21 10.16 0.50
C GLU A 286 -20.79 10.67 0.16
N LEU A 287 -19.73 9.94 0.53
CA LEU A 287 -18.36 10.28 0.14
C LEU A 287 -18.18 10.42 -1.37
N TYR A 288 -19.01 9.77 -2.17
CA TYR A 288 -18.97 9.93 -3.62
C TYR A 288 -19.33 11.34 -4.10
N GLY A 289 -20.17 12.06 -3.35
CA GLY A 289 -20.61 13.40 -3.72
C GLY A 289 -19.91 14.54 -2.97
N VAL A 290 -19.15 14.22 -1.90
CA VAL A 290 -18.48 15.21 -1.04
C VAL A 290 -17.32 15.88 -1.76
N VAL A 291 -16.48 15.11 -2.47
CA VAL A 291 -15.32 15.66 -3.17
C VAL A 291 -15.71 16.08 -4.57
N PRO A 292 -15.50 17.37 -4.93
CA PRO A 292 -15.85 17.86 -6.26
C PRO A 292 -15.10 17.12 -7.38
N SER A 293 -15.80 16.86 -8.48
CA SER A 293 -15.20 16.30 -9.70
C SER A 293 -14.22 17.29 -10.37
N ASP A 294 -14.45 18.60 -10.22
CA ASP A 294 -13.51 19.65 -10.59
C ASP A 294 -12.56 19.92 -9.41
N ALA A 295 -11.29 19.51 -9.53
CA ALA A 295 -10.27 19.68 -8.51
C ALA A 295 -9.99 21.15 -8.09
N ARG A 296 -10.47 22.14 -8.90
CA ARG A 296 -10.35 23.56 -8.58
C ARG A 296 -11.43 24.05 -7.59
N LYS A 297 -12.52 23.31 -7.46
CA LYS A 297 -13.59 23.65 -6.52
C LYS A 297 -13.19 23.26 -5.11
N PRO A 298 -13.21 24.22 -4.15
CA PRO A 298 -12.90 23.92 -2.76
C PRO A 298 -14.06 23.13 -2.11
N PHE A 299 -13.74 22.32 -1.11
CA PHE A 299 -14.70 21.68 -0.21
C PHE A 299 -14.13 21.65 1.21
N ASP A 300 -15.01 21.50 2.19
CA ASP A 300 -14.59 21.36 3.59
C ASP A 300 -14.24 19.89 3.90
N VAL A 301 -12.99 19.61 4.23
CA VAL A 301 -12.52 18.26 4.53
C VAL A 301 -13.19 17.63 5.78
N ARG A 302 -13.82 18.47 6.64
CA ARG A 302 -14.61 17.97 7.78
C ARG A 302 -15.79 17.12 7.33
N GLU A 303 -16.28 17.33 6.13
CA GLU A 303 -17.34 16.49 5.53
C GLU A 303 -16.85 15.05 5.28
N VAL A 304 -15.58 14.88 4.90
CA VAL A 304 -14.96 13.55 4.80
C VAL A 304 -14.77 12.95 6.19
N ILE A 305 -14.20 13.73 7.13
CA ILE A 305 -13.97 13.28 8.50
C ILE A 305 -15.27 12.81 9.16
N ALA A 306 -16.38 13.54 9.00
CA ALA A 306 -17.67 13.22 9.58
C ALA A 306 -18.23 11.86 9.13
N ARG A 307 -17.82 11.35 7.94
CA ARG A 307 -18.29 10.09 7.37
C ARG A 307 -17.38 8.90 7.63
N ILE A 308 -16.27 9.12 8.37
CA ILE A 308 -15.32 8.04 8.66
C ILE A 308 -15.09 7.81 10.16
N VAL A 309 -15.26 8.84 11.00
CA VAL A 309 -14.97 8.73 12.45
C VAL A 309 -16.19 8.30 13.26
N ASP A 310 -15.94 7.68 14.40
CA ASP A 310 -16.97 7.15 15.31
C ASP A 310 -17.93 8.24 15.75
N GLY A 311 -19.25 8.01 15.51
CA GLY A 311 -20.33 8.92 15.85
C GLY A 311 -20.18 10.32 15.26
N SER A 312 -19.41 10.48 14.19
CA SER A 312 -19.05 11.77 13.57
C SER A 312 -18.47 12.78 14.58
N ARG A 313 -17.81 12.29 15.64
CA ARG A 313 -17.22 13.11 16.72
C ARG A 313 -15.79 13.49 16.40
N PHE A 314 -15.52 14.80 16.46
CA PHE A 314 -14.22 15.35 16.19
C PHE A 314 -13.92 16.52 17.14
N ASP A 315 -12.78 16.48 17.81
CA ASP A 315 -12.32 17.52 18.71
C ASP A 315 -11.22 18.33 18.03
N GLU A 316 -11.62 19.41 17.36
CA GLU A 316 -10.72 20.17 16.49
C GLU A 316 -9.71 21.00 17.31
N PHE A 317 -8.43 20.80 17.02
CA PHE A 317 -7.32 21.53 17.61
C PHE A 317 -6.99 22.78 16.80
N LYS A 318 -6.89 23.93 17.46
CA LYS A 318 -6.57 25.23 16.83
C LYS A 318 -7.46 25.58 15.62
N ALA A 319 -8.77 25.41 15.73
CA ALA A 319 -9.74 25.63 14.65
C ALA A 319 -9.62 27.01 13.99
N ARG A 320 -9.19 28.04 14.74
CA ARG A 320 -9.09 29.43 14.28
C ARG A 320 -7.70 29.83 13.76
N PHE A 321 -6.69 28.98 13.90
CA PHE A 321 -5.31 29.21 13.46
C PHE A 321 -4.92 28.23 12.37
N GLY A 322 -4.32 28.72 11.27
CA GLY A 322 -3.93 27.86 10.14
C GLY A 322 -5.11 27.07 9.57
N SER A 323 -6.20 27.74 9.23
CA SER A 323 -7.51 27.14 8.88
C SER A 323 -7.48 26.26 7.61
N THR A 324 -6.43 26.37 6.79
CA THR A 324 -6.23 25.52 5.60
C THR A 324 -5.65 24.13 5.92
N LEU A 325 -5.36 23.88 7.20
CA LEU A 325 -5.06 22.56 7.73
C LEU A 325 -5.98 22.28 8.92
N VAL A 326 -6.80 21.26 8.82
CA VAL A 326 -7.68 20.77 9.89
C VAL A 326 -6.93 19.74 10.71
N THR A 327 -6.85 19.92 12.02
CA THR A 327 -6.23 18.99 12.96
C THR A 327 -7.16 18.73 14.13
N GLY A 328 -7.22 17.51 14.62
CA GLY A 328 -8.05 17.18 15.78
C GLY A 328 -8.05 15.72 16.15
N PHE A 329 -8.66 15.43 17.28
CA PHE A 329 -8.77 14.08 17.84
C PHE A 329 -10.11 13.44 17.49
N ALA A 330 -10.07 12.15 17.18
CA ALA A 330 -11.24 11.33 16.88
C ALA A 330 -11.01 9.89 17.35
N SER A 331 -12.01 9.05 17.12
CA SER A 331 -11.89 7.59 17.24
C SER A 331 -12.30 6.93 15.93
N LEU A 332 -11.65 5.81 15.62
CA LEU A 332 -11.96 4.96 14.48
C LEU A 332 -12.06 3.52 14.98
N TYR A 333 -13.26 2.92 14.92
CA TYR A 333 -13.55 1.62 15.54
C TYR A 333 -13.11 1.55 17.02
N GLY A 334 -13.39 2.60 17.78
CA GLY A 334 -13.02 2.74 19.18
C GLY A 334 -11.53 3.01 19.44
N MET A 335 -10.67 3.02 18.41
CA MET A 335 -9.24 3.35 18.52
C MET A 335 -9.03 4.86 18.41
N PRO A 336 -8.26 5.50 19.31
CA PRO A 336 -7.95 6.91 19.21
C PRO A 336 -7.08 7.20 18.00
N VAL A 337 -7.33 8.32 17.32
CA VAL A 337 -6.55 8.80 16.18
C VAL A 337 -6.48 10.31 16.15
N GLY A 338 -5.30 10.85 15.85
CA GLY A 338 -5.09 12.27 15.53
C GLY A 338 -5.19 12.44 14.01
N ILE A 339 -6.10 13.30 13.56
CA ILE A 339 -6.33 13.56 12.14
C ILE A 339 -5.66 14.86 11.74
N ILE A 340 -4.93 14.85 10.63
CA ILE A 340 -4.33 16.00 9.96
C ILE A 340 -4.83 16.01 8.52
N ALA A 341 -5.63 16.97 8.14
CA ALA A 341 -6.32 16.98 6.86
C ALA A 341 -6.17 18.33 6.13
N ASN A 342 -5.87 18.29 4.85
CA ASN A 342 -5.79 19.49 4.03
C ASN A 342 -7.18 20.09 3.79
N ASN A 343 -7.27 21.40 3.96
CA ASN A 343 -8.46 22.21 3.68
C ASN A 343 -8.11 23.41 2.80
N GLY A 344 -7.08 23.27 1.98
CA GLY A 344 -6.52 24.29 1.10
C GLY A 344 -4.99 24.23 1.03
N ILE A 345 -4.40 25.31 0.54
CA ILE A 345 -2.95 25.51 0.41
C ILE A 345 -2.29 25.56 1.79
N LEU A 346 -1.08 25.04 1.93
CA LEU A 346 -0.32 25.13 3.19
C LEU A 346 0.39 26.48 3.30
N PHE A 347 0.07 27.21 4.37
CA PHE A 347 0.75 28.43 4.80
C PHE A 347 1.69 28.15 5.98
N SER A 348 2.49 29.15 6.37
CA SER A 348 3.41 29.05 7.51
C SER A 348 2.70 28.64 8.81
N GLU A 349 1.56 29.25 9.11
CA GLU A 349 0.74 28.93 10.28
C GLU A 349 0.12 27.53 10.21
N SER A 350 -0.27 27.07 9.02
CA SER A 350 -0.76 25.69 8.82
C SER A 350 0.34 24.67 9.12
N ALA A 351 1.57 24.93 8.65
CA ALA A 351 2.71 24.08 8.93
C ALA A 351 3.08 24.04 10.42
N GLN A 352 3.07 25.19 11.08
CA GLN A 352 3.31 25.29 12.54
C GLN A 352 2.24 24.55 13.35
N LYS A 353 0.96 24.71 12.97
CA LYS A 353 -0.17 23.98 13.58
C LYS A 353 0.00 22.47 13.43
N GLY A 354 0.34 22.00 12.23
CA GLY A 354 0.56 20.58 11.95
C GLY A 354 1.71 20.00 12.77
N ALA A 355 2.86 20.69 12.81
CA ALA A 355 4.01 20.26 13.61
C ALA A 355 3.65 20.15 15.10
N HIS A 356 3.03 21.16 15.68
CA HIS A 356 2.60 21.14 17.08
C HIS A 356 1.59 20.00 17.37
N PHE A 357 0.66 19.76 16.45
CA PHE A 357 -0.33 18.69 16.63
C PHE A 357 0.31 17.29 16.57
N ILE A 358 1.31 17.10 15.69
CA ILE A 358 2.10 15.86 15.64
C ILE A 358 2.83 15.63 16.95
N GLU A 359 3.46 16.65 17.52
CA GLU A 359 4.14 16.55 18.82
C GLU A 359 3.18 16.13 19.95
N LEU A 360 1.98 16.73 20.00
CA LEU A 360 0.94 16.35 20.97
C LEU A 360 0.49 14.90 20.83
N CYS A 361 0.20 14.45 19.61
CA CYS A 361 -0.19 13.07 19.35
C CYS A 361 0.92 12.10 19.72
N THR A 362 2.16 12.42 19.37
CA THR A 362 3.34 11.62 19.67
C THR A 362 3.57 11.47 21.17
N GLN A 363 3.46 12.57 21.93
CA GLN A 363 3.59 12.55 23.39
C GLN A 363 2.51 11.67 24.06
N ARG A 364 1.33 11.60 23.45
CA ARG A 364 0.17 10.85 23.95
C ARG A 364 0.07 9.43 23.38
N ASN A 365 1.04 9.02 22.57
CA ASN A 365 1.01 7.72 21.84
C ASN A 365 -0.26 7.54 21.00
N ILE A 366 -0.75 8.61 20.37
CA ILE A 366 -1.94 8.59 19.50
C ILE A 366 -1.46 8.46 18.05
N PRO A 367 -1.90 7.41 17.31
CA PRO A 367 -1.63 7.26 15.89
C PRO A 367 -2.13 8.47 15.07
N LEU A 368 -1.49 8.71 13.93
CA LEU A 368 -1.81 9.83 13.05
C LEU A 368 -2.45 9.34 11.75
N LEU A 369 -3.51 10.01 11.32
CA LEU A 369 -4.12 9.87 10.01
C LEU A 369 -3.96 11.17 9.22
N PHE A 370 -3.24 11.10 8.11
CA PHE A 370 -3.08 12.19 7.17
C PHE A 370 -4.08 12.04 6.02
N ILE A 371 -4.94 13.05 5.82
CA ILE A 371 -5.89 13.10 4.69
C ILE A 371 -5.39 14.16 3.72
N GLN A 372 -4.89 13.72 2.56
CA GLN A 372 -4.27 14.59 1.57
C GLN A 372 -5.26 15.03 0.49
N ASN A 373 -5.37 16.33 0.35
CA ASN A 373 -5.82 17.03 -0.85
C ASN A 373 -5.02 18.32 -0.93
N ILE A 374 -3.76 18.22 -1.34
CA ILE A 374 -2.77 19.28 -1.27
C ILE A 374 -2.26 19.68 -2.65
N THR A 375 -2.30 20.96 -2.93
CA THR A 375 -1.72 21.57 -4.14
C THR A 375 -0.29 22.06 -3.94
N GLY A 376 0.16 22.20 -2.69
CA GLY A 376 1.52 22.62 -2.31
C GLY A 376 1.54 23.60 -1.15
N PHE A 377 2.73 24.06 -0.83
CA PHE A 377 2.93 25.24 0.04
C PHE A 377 2.69 26.52 -0.76
N MET A 378 2.25 27.57 -0.08
CA MET A 378 2.08 28.88 -0.71
C MET A 378 3.43 29.40 -1.20
N VAL A 379 3.42 30.05 -2.36
CA VAL A 379 4.60 30.63 -3.00
C VAL A 379 4.44 32.13 -3.14
N GLY A 380 5.56 32.84 -3.19
CA GLY A 380 5.59 34.28 -3.40
C GLY A 380 6.54 35.00 -2.43
N ARG A 381 7.01 36.18 -2.84
CA ARG A 381 8.03 36.95 -2.11
C ARG A 381 7.65 37.17 -0.63
N GLN A 382 6.40 37.49 -0.36
CA GLN A 382 5.91 37.72 1.01
C GLN A 382 6.11 36.46 1.86
N TYR A 383 5.67 35.29 1.39
CA TYR A 383 5.72 34.03 2.15
C TYR A 383 7.14 33.53 2.35
N GLU A 384 8.01 33.71 1.34
CA GLU A 384 9.43 33.41 1.48
C GLU A 384 10.09 34.29 2.55
N ASN A 385 9.80 35.60 2.56
CA ASN A 385 10.32 36.53 3.56
C ASN A 385 9.77 36.23 4.97
N GLU A 386 8.55 35.74 5.09
CA GLU A 386 7.93 35.29 6.34
C GLU A 386 8.46 33.91 6.80
N GLY A 387 9.29 33.24 6.00
CA GLY A 387 9.96 32.00 6.34
C GLY A 387 9.15 30.73 6.11
N ILE A 388 8.35 30.67 5.04
CA ILE A 388 7.56 29.49 4.66
C ILE A 388 8.43 28.22 4.55
N ALA A 389 9.66 28.32 4.02
CA ALA A 389 10.59 27.21 3.94
C ALA A 389 10.95 26.65 5.32
N LYS A 390 11.22 27.55 6.28
CA LYS A 390 11.52 27.20 7.68
C LYS A 390 10.33 26.53 8.37
N HIS A 391 9.14 27.08 8.22
CA HIS A 391 7.93 26.55 8.85
C HIS A 391 7.45 25.26 8.19
N GLY A 392 7.53 25.16 6.86
CA GLY A 392 7.29 23.91 6.13
C GLY A 392 8.25 22.80 6.55
N ALA A 393 9.54 23.12 6.71
CA ALA A 393 10.53 22.17 7.21
C ALA A 393 10.20 21.63 8.61
N LYS A 394 9.67 22.43 9.52
CA LYS A 394 9.22 21.95 10.84
C LYS A 394 8.16 20.86 10.72
N LEU A 395 7.15 21.06 9.87
CA LEU A 395 6.12 20.07 9.64
C LEU A 395 6.72 18.78 9.07
N VAL A 396 7.56 18.89 8.04
CA VAL A 396 8.24 17.75 7.40
C VAL A 396 9.10 17.00 8.41
N MET A 397 9.86 17.69 9.26
CA MET A 397 10.69 17.10 10.31
C MET A 397 9.85 16.40 11.39
N ALA A 398 8.74 16.99 11.80
CA ALA A 398 7.82 16.37 12.75
C ALA A 398 7.23 15.06 12.17
N VAL A 399 6.79 15.06 10.92
CA VAL A 399 6.31 13.86 10.21
C VAL A 399 7.38 12.78 10.13
N ALA A 400 8.62 13.16 9.76
CA ALA A 400 9.72 12.23 9.56
C ALA A 400 10.15 11.53 10.85
N THR A 401 10.09 12.24 11.99
CA THR A 401 10.64 11.76 13.27
C THR A 401 9.62 11.22 14.26
N ALA A 402 8.31 11.40 13.99
CA ALA A 402 7.24 10.82 14.79
C ALA A 402 7.23 9.29 14.67
N ASN A 403 7.33 8.58 15.81
CA ASN A 403 7.34 7.11 15.87
C ASN A 403 5.95 6.49 16.10
N VAL A 404 4.90 7.28 16.37
CA VAL A 404 3.53 6.77 16.38
C VAL A 404 3.15 6.25 14.99
N PRO A 405 2.29 5.23 14.88
CA PRO A 405 1.80 4.77 13.59
C PRO A 405 1.20 5.92 12.77
N LYS A 406 1.59 6.00 11.51
CA LYS A 406 1.10 7.00 10.55
C LYS A 406 0.37 6.29 9.42
N LEU A 407 -0.85 6.71 9.15
CA LEU A 407 -1.65 6.30 8.01
C LEU A 407 -1.83 7.48 7.08
N THR A 408 -1.85 7.25 5.78
CA THR A 408 -2.09 8.30 4.78
C THR A 408 -3.23 7.89 3.86
N LEU A 409 -4.14 8.82 3.61
CA LEU A 409 -5.23 8.70 2.64
C LEU A 409 -5.16 9.87 1.66
N ILE A 410 -4.98 9.59 0.38
CA ILE A 410 -5.01 10.60 -0.69
C ILE A 410 -6.42 10.64 -1.28
N ILE A 411 -7.13 11.75 -1.09
CA ILE A 411 -8.51 11.93 -1.54
C ILE A 411 -8.65 12.88 -2.75
N GLY A 412 -7.53 13.44 -3.20
CA GLY A 412 -7.49 14.40 -4.30
C GLY A 412 -6.05 14.65 -4.74
N GLY A 413 -5.62 15.90 -4.80
CA GLY A 413 -4.25 16.25 -5.17
C GLY A 413 -3.21 15.86 -4.13
N SER A 414 -2.04 15.45 -4.59
CA SER A 414 -0.85 15.20 -3.76
C SER A 414 0.39 15.72 -4.50
N PHE A 415 0.67 17.01 -4.35
CA PHE A 415 1.65 17.72 -5.18
C PHE A 415 2.81 18.29 -4.38
N GLY A 416 4.02 18.17 -4.95
CA GLY A 416 5.25 18.81 -4.47
C GLY A 416 5.60 18.49 -3.02
N ALA A 417 6.25 19.44 -2.35
CA ALA A 417 6.66 19.31 -0.95
C ALA A 417 5.49 19.21 0.04
N GLY A 418 4.26 19.56 -0.39
CA GLY A 418 3.04 19.32 0.39
C GLY A 418 2.82 17.82 0.67
N ASN A 419 3.14 16.95 -0.31
CA ASN A 419 3.15 15.50 -0.11
C ASN A 419 4.05 15.09 1.07
N TYR A 420 5.21 15.71 1.23
CA TYR A 420 6.16 15.41 2.31
C TYR A 420 5.61 15.82 3.67
N GLY A 421 5.09 17.03 3.80
CA GLY A 421 4.47 17.53 5.03
C GLY A 421 3.20 16.77 5.44
N MET A 422 2.57 16.08 4.50
CA MET A 422 1.36 15.27 4.71
C MET A 422 1.64 13.76 4.70
N CYS A 423 2.87 13.35 5.03
CA CYS A 423 3.26 11.95 5.15
C CYS A 423 3.05 11.12 3.87
N GLY A 424 3.61 11.59 2.74
CA GLY A 424 3.65 10.80 1.51
C GLY A 424 4.51 9.55 1.63
N ARG A 425 4.61 8.76 0.56
CA ARG A 425 5.28 7.44 0.55
C ARG A 425 6.70 7.47 1.10
N ALA A 426 7.49 8.51 0.77
CA ALA A 426 8.87 8.66 1.22
C ALA A 426 9.02 8.89 2.75
N TYR A 427 7.93 9.20 3.45
CA TYR A 427 7.89 9.42 4.90
C TYR A 427 7.39 8.21 5.68
N SER A 428 7.42 7.04 5.05
CA SER A 428 7.17 5.73 5.65
C SER A 428 5.87 5.63 6.45
N PRO A 429 4.72 6.00 5.89
CA PRO A 429 3.45 5.66 6.53
C PRO A 429 3.33 4.14 6.62
N ARG A 430 2.71 3.65 7.70
CA ARG A 430 2.40 2.22 7.86
C ARG A 430 1.56 1.72 6.70
N PHE A 431 0.59 2.55 6.27
CA PHE A 431 -0.25 2.34 5.09
C PHE A 431 -0.51 3.66 4.39
N LEU A 432 -0.58 3.61 3.06
CA LEU A 432 -0.96 4.71 2.21
C LEU A 432 -2.00 4.25 1.20
N TRP A 433 -3.22 4.78 1.31
CA TRP A 433 -4.34 4.48 0.44
C TRP A 433 -4.72 5.68 -0.41
N THR A 434 -5.29 5.41 -1.57
CA THR A 434 -5.56 6.42 -2.59
C THR A 434 -6.98 6.25 -3.12
N TRP A 435 -7.72 7.35 -3.30
CA TRP A 435 -9.00 7.34 -3.99
C TRP A 435 -8.84 7.39 -5.51
N PRO A 436 -9.81 6.90 -6.30
CA PRO A 436 -9.66 6.79 -7.75
C PRO A 436 -9.64 8.13 -8.50
N ASN A 437 -10.05 9.24 -7.86
CA ASN A 437 -9.99 10.60 -8.40
C ASN A 437 -8.67 11.33 -8.11
N SER A 438 -7.75 10.73 -7.38
CA SER A 438 -6.51 11.39 -6.95
C SER A 438 -5.53 11.64 -8.08
N ARG A 439 -4.60 12.58 -7.86
CA ARG A 439 -3.46 12.85 -8.74
C ARG A 439 -2.22 13.11 -7.91
N ILE A 440 -1.09 12.53 -8.33
CA ILE A 440 0.19 12.69 -7.66
C ILE A 440 1.29 13.08 -8.65
N SER A 441 1.99 14.16 -8.38
CA SER A 441 3.17 14.61 -9.13
C SER A 441 3.92 15.73 -8.40
N VAL A 442 5.03 16.18 -8.99
CA VAL A 442 5.79 17.34 -8.49
C VAL A 442 4.93 18.60 -8.43
N MET A 443 4.04 18.80 -9.41
CA MET A 443 3.08 19.92 -9.49
C MET A 443 1.93 19.53 -10.43
N GLY A 444 0.84 20.27 -10.44
CA GLY A 444 -0.25 20.04 -11.40
C GLY A 444 0.21 20.16 -12.85
N GLY A 445 -0.34 19.34 -13.75
CA GLY A 445 0.08 19.29 -15.16
C GLY A 445 -0.04 20.64 -15.89
N GLU A 446 -1.09 21.42 -15.65
CA GLU A 446 -1.25 22.76 -16.21
C GLU A 446 -0.18 23.73 -15.67
N GLN A 447 0.15 23.64 -14.38
CA GLN A 447 1.22 24.45 -13.79
C GLN A 447 2.59 24.08 -14.38
N ALA A 448 2.88 22.79 -14.55
CA ALA A 448 4.11 22.33 -15.18
C ALA A 448 4.23 22.82 -16.63
N ALA A 449 3.16 22.68 -17.41
CA ALA A 449 3.09 23.17 -18.78
C ALA A 449 3.33 24.69 -18.85
N SER A 450 2.73 25.46 -17.93
CA SER A 450 2.90 26.92 -17.86
C SER A 450 4.31 27.35 -17.50
N VAL A 451 4.94 26.69 -16.52
CA VAL A 451 6.33 26.96 -16.13
C VAL A 451 7.29 26.70 -17.30
N LEU A 452 7.17 25.54 -17.95
CA LEU A 452 8.05 25.16 -19.05
C LEU A 452 7.81 26.03 -20.29
N SER A 453 6.57 26.45 -20.57
CA SER A 453 6.29 27.37 -21.68
C SER A 453 6.85 28.76 -21.43
N THR A 454 6.78 29.27 -20.21
CA THR A 454 7.40 30.55 -19.84
C THR A 454 8.90 30.53 -20.09
N LEU A 455 9.60 29.51 -19.60
CA LEU A 455 11.05 29.36 -19.83
C LEU A 455 11.39 29.28 -21.32
N LYS A 456 10.59 28.58 -22.11
CA LYS A 456 10.80 28.46 -23.57
C LYS A 456 10.50 29.78 -24.28
N ARG A 457 9.44 30.50 -23.85
CA ARG A 457 9.11 31.82 -24.38
C ARG A 457 10.25 32.80 -24.17
N ASP A 458 10.79 32.89 -22.96
CA ASP A 458 11.92 33.77 -22.63
C ASP A 458 13.15 33.47 -23.53
N GLN A 459 13.44 32.19 -23.81
CA GLN A 459 14.51 31.79 -24.70
C GLN A 459 14.26 32.20 -26.17
N ILE A 460 13.02 32.14 -26.66
CA ILE A 460 12.64 32.52 -28.02
C ILE A 460 12.75 34.03 -28.18
N GLU A 461 12.22 34.79 -27.21
CA GLU A 461 12.25 36.26 -27.21
C GLU A 461 13.68 36.81 -27.13
N GLN A 462 14.57 36.16 -26.32
CA GLN A 462 16.00 36.50 -26.27
C GLN A 462 16.70 36.32 -27.63
N LYS A 463 16.20 35.44 -28.49
CA LYS A 463 16.70 35.22 -29.86
C LYS A 463 16.03 36.15 -30.89
N GLY A 464 15.17 37.08 -30.46
CA GLY A 464 14.46 38.01 -31.31
C GLY A 464 13.32 37.40 -32.13
N ALA A 465 12.89 36.17 -31.81
CA ALA A 465 11.77 35.48 -32.45
C ALA A 465 10.45 35.68 -31.67
N GLN A 466 9.32 35.53 -32.35
CA GLN A 466 8.00 35.52 -31.73
C GLN A 466 7.48 34.09 -31.61
N TRP A 467 6.72 33.80 -30.58
CA TRP A 467 6.06 32.53 -30.36
C TRP A 467 4.55 32.73 -30.28
N SER A 468 3.84 32.13 -31.19
CA SER A 468 2.38 32.27 -31.27
C SER A 468 1.68 31.50 -30.13
N ALA A 469 0.47 31.92 -29.81
CA ALA A 469 -0.35 31.24 -28.81
C ALA A 469 -0.69 29.79 -29.22
N GLN A 470 -0.81 29.52 -30.52
CA GLN A 470 -1.02 28.17 -31.01
C GLN A 470 0.19 27.28 -30.83
N GLU A 471 1.38 27.75 -31.20
CA GLU A 471 2.64 27.01 -30.99
C GLU A 471 2.90 26.76 -29.49
N GLU A 472 2.53 27.71 -28.63
CA GLU A 472 2.64 27.54 -27.18
C GLU A 472 1.68 26.45 -26.67
N ASP A 473 0.43 26.42 -27.14
CA ASP A 473 -0.52 25.39 -26.72
C ASP A 473 -0.13 23.99 -27.24
N GLU A 474 0.34 23.90 -28.48
CA GLU A 474 0.93 22.67 -29.04
C GLU A 474 2.14 22.17 -28.22
N PHE A 475 2.95 23.08 -27.68
CA PHE A 475 4.05 22.73 -26.79
C PHE A 475 3.56 22.25 -25.42
N LYS A 476 2.51 22.86 -24.87
CA LYS A 476 1.94 22.51 -23.56
C LYS A 476 1.21 21.17 -23.57
N GLN A 477 0.58 20.79 -24.68
CA GLN A 477 -0.29 19.62 -24.77
C GLN A 477 0.41 18.30 -24.39
N PRO A 478 1.60 17.94 -24.92
CA PRO A 478 2.30 16.72 -24.53
C PRO A 478 2.68 16.69 -23.04
N ILE A 479 2.96 17.86 -22.45
CA ILE A 479 3.31 17.97 -21.03
C ILE A 479 2.09 17.68 -20.17
N ARG A 480 0.92 18.27 -20.50
CA ARG A 480 -0.35 18.00 -19.82
C ARG A 480 -0.70 16.51 -19.87
N GLU A 481 -0.61 15.89 -21.04
CA GLU A 481 -0.89 14.47 -21.23
C GLU A 481 0.06 13.57 -20.45
N GLN A 482 1.35 13.89 -20.41
CA GLN A 482 2.35 13.17 -19.63
C GLN A 482 2.01 13.22 -18.13
N TYR A 483 1.73 14.40 -17.59
CA TYR A 483 1.43 14.60 -16.17
C TYR A 483 0.09 13.94 -15.78
N GLU A 484 -0.93 14.02 -16.65
CA GLU A 484 -2.22 13.34 -16.43
C GLU A 484 -2.04 11.82 -16.37
N ARG A 485 -1.30 11.25 -17.32
CA ARG A 485 -1.01 9.81 -17.36
C ARG A 485 -0.18 9.36 -16.15
N GLN A 486 0.93 10.05 -15.85
CA GLN A 486 1.86 9.65 -14.79
C GLN A 486 1.33 9.98 -13.39
N GLY A 487 0.46 10.98 -13.25
CA GLY A 487 -0.20 11.34 -12.00
C GLY A 487 -1.44 10.50 -11.68
N HIS A 488 -1.91 9.67 -12.62
CA HIS A 488 -3.10 8.85 -12.45
C HIS A 488 -2.92 7.79 -11.35
N PRO A 489 -3.93 7.54 -10.49
CA PRO A 489 -3.79 6.59 -9.38
C PRO A 489 -3.45 5.16 -9.83
N TYR A 490 -3.94 4.71 -10.98
CA TYR A 490 -3.58 3.38 -11.50
C TYR A 490 -2.11 3.31 -11.92
N TYR A 491 -1.57 4.39 -12.49
CA TYR A 491 -0.14 4.46 -12.83
C TYR A 491 0.74 4.41 -11.56
N ALA A 492 0.33 5.14 -10.54
CA ALA A 492 1.01 5.19 -9.24
C ALA A 492 0.93 3.83 -8.52
N SER A 493 -0.27 3.26 -8.41
CA SER A 493 -0.51 1.99 -7.72
C SER A 493 0.13 0.80 -8.45
N ALA A 494 0.14 0.81 -9.79
CA ALA A 494 0.86 -0.18 -10.59
C ALA A 494 2.35 -0.23 -10.27
N ARG A 495 2.93 0.88 -9.80
CA ARG A 495 4.34 1.02 -9.39
C ARG A 495 4.55 0.95 -7.88
N LEU A 496 3.50 0.64 -7.12
CA LEU A 496 3.53 0.54 -5.66
C LEU A 496 3.95 1.86 -4.97
N TRP A 497 3.50 2.99 -5.50
CA TRP A 497 3.66 4.28 -4.82
C TRP A 497 2.63 4.46 -3.69
N ASP A 498 1.61 3.62 -3.67
CA ASP A 498 0.64 3.44 -2.60
C ASP A 498 0.49 1.94 -2.24
N ASP A 499 -0.37 1.64 -1.29
CA ASP A 499 -0.72 0.26 -0.92
C ASP A 499 -2.03 -0.20 -1.58
N GLY A 500 -2.73 0.70 -2.29
CA GLY A 500 -3.88 0.39 -3.12
C GLY A 500 -4.79 1.58 -3.37
N VAL A 501 -5.54 1.48 -4.46
CA VAL A 501 -6.66 2.38 -4.78
C VAL A 501 -7.92 1.79 -4.19
N ILE A 502 -8.64 2.57 -3.37
CA ILE A 502 -9.80 2.11 -2.62
C ILE A 502 -11.09 2.82 -3.05
N ASP A 503 -12.20 2.13 -2.93
CA ASP A 503 -13.53 2.72 -3.04
C ASP A 503 -13.75 3.72 -1.87
N PRO A 504 -14.08 5.00 -2.13
CA PRO A 504 -14.33 5.97 -1.07
C PRO A 504 -15.30 5.50 0.02
N ALA A 505 -16.34 4.76 -0.33
CA ALA A 505 -17.30 4.22 0.64
C ALA A 505 -16.69 3.18 1.58
N GLN A 506 -15.57 2.55 1.21
CA GLN A 506 -14.85 1.58 2.05
C GLN A 506 -13.77 2.23 2.95
N THR A 507 -13.60 3.55 2.87
CA THR A 507 -12.51 4.26 3.57
C THR A 507 -12.46 3.96 5.07
N ARG A 508 -13.60 4.02 5.77
CA ARG A 508 -13.66 3.74 7.20
C ARG A 508 -13.15 2.32 7.50
N GLN A 509 -13.61 1.33 6.76
CA GLN A 509 -13.24 -0.08 6.95
C GLN A 509 -11.74 -0.30 6.69
N VAL A 510 -11.22 0.21 5.57
CA VAL A 510 -9.81 0.06 5.20
C VAL A 510 -8.89 0.73 6.22
N LEU A 511 -9.23 1.95 6.65
CA LEU A 511 -8.46 2.66 7.68
C LEU A 511 -8.55 1.98 9.04
N GLY A 512 -9.70 1.42 9.40
CA GLY A 512 -9.89 0.66 10.63
C GLY A 512 -9.02 -0.60 10.69
N LEU A 513 -9.01 -1.38 9.62
CA LEU A 513 -8.15 -2.57 9.48
C LEU A 513 -6.66 -2.19 9.50
N SER A 514 -6.29 -1.10 8.79
CA SER A 514 -4.93 -0.60 8.77
C SER A 514 -4.45 -0.14 10.15
N LEU A 515 -5.31 0.58 10.88
CA LEU A 515 -5.00 1.05 12.23
C LEU A 515 -4.90 -0.10 13.22
N ALA A 516 -5.81 -1.07 13.16
CA ALA A 516 -5.75 -2.27 13.99
C ALA A 516 -4.44 -3.05 13.77
N ALA A 517 -4.04 -3.24 12.51
CA ALA A 517 -2.77 -3.86 12.18
C ALA A 517 -1.57 -3.05 12.70
N ALA A 518 -1.61 -1.72 12.53
CA ALA A 518 -0.54 -0.83 12.96
C ALA A 518 -0.36 -0.77 14.49
N MET A 519 -1.43 -0.97 15.24
CA MET A 519 -1.41 -1.01 16.71
C MET A 519 -0.93 -2.35 17.28
N ASN A 520 -0.65 -3.36 16.46
CA ASN A 520 -0.12 -4.63 16.91
C ASN A 520 1.34 -4.54 17.40
N ALA A 521 2.12 -3.61 16.86
CA ALA A 521 3.47 -3.33 17.32
C ALA A 521 3.49 -2.31 18.47
N PRO A 522 4.42 -2.41 19.42
CA PRO A 522 4.59 -1.40 20.45
C PRO A 522 5.06 -0.07 19.85
N ILE A 523 4.50 1.04 20.34
CA ILE A 523 4.90 2.38 19.92
C ILE A 523 6.27 2.68 20.54
N GLN A 524 7.25 2.98 19.69
CA GLN A 524 8.61 3.32 20.13
C GLN A 524 8.68 4.78 20.58
N PRO A 525 9.53 5.11 21.57
CA PRO A 525 9.75 6.49 21.99
C PRO A 525 10.20 7.37 20.82
N THR A 526 9.62 8.56 20.72
CA THR A 526 10.00 9.54 19.72
C THR A 526 11.09 10.48 20.22
N LYS A 527 12.05 10.78 19.35
CA LYS A 527 13.01 11.88 19.52
C LYS A 527 12.90 12.78 18.30
N PHE A 528 12.40 14.00 18.50
CA PHE A 528 12.33 14.97 17.42
C PHE A 528 13.72 15.49 17.05
N SER A 529 13.91 15.79 15.77
CA SER A 529 15.10 16.47 15.28
C SER A 529 15.13 17.94 15.73
N VAL A 530 16.26 18.61 15.51
CA VAL A 530 16.39 20.05 15.83
C VAL A 530 15.56 20.87 14.83
N PHE A 531 14.51 21.52 15.32
CA PHE A 531 13.69 22.42 14.52
C PHE A 531 14.35 23.78 14.40
N ARG A 532 14.43 24.32 13.18
CA ARG A 532 14.89 25.68 12.96
C ARG A 532 13.80 26.66 13.38
N MET A 533 14.15 27.65 14.20
CA MET A 533 13.23 28.68 14.73
C MET A 533 13.19 29.94 13.87
#